data_05e29557d8a33d9ec5511da915f5e37a
#
_entry.id   05e29557d8a33d9ec5511da915f5e37a
#
_cell.length_a   1.000
_cell.length_b   1.000
_cell.length_c   1.000
_cell.angle_alpha   90.00
_cell.angle_beta   90.00
_cell.angle_gamma   90.00
#
_symmetry.space_group_name_H-M   'P 1'
#
loop_
_entity.id
_entity.type
_entity.pdbx_description
1 polymer ?
#
loop_
_entity_poly.entity_id
_entity_poly.type
_entity_poly.pdbx_seq_one_letter_code
_entity_poly.pdbx_strand_id
1 'polypeptide(L)'
;MIKISTGKNISKKYKDYIDDCVNALFCSFIGNYDIHVNFRKFIDDDRSHAGFCLGDTEESVVDIATHHVYECGEETLYTPVEIARTLAHELVHAKQFARGQINLVDHVWRHGEETTDCTGLEYAKTPWEVEAYAYEDILTDLFWD
;
A
#
# COMPACT_ATOMS: atom_id res chain seq x y z
N MET A 1 -15.13 -5.89 -10.17
CA MET A 1 -14.43 -4.77 -10.85
C MET A 1 -13.67 -3.91 -9.82
N ILE A 2 -12.43 -3.61 -10.10
CA ILE A 2 -11.62 -2.74 -9.25
C ILE A 2 -11.66 -1.33 -9.83
N LYS A 3 -12.11 -0.37 -9.03
CA LYS A 3 -12.15 1.03 -9.42
C LYS A 3 -11.04 1.78 -8.69
N ILE A 4 -10.18 2.46 -9.46
CA ILE A 4 -9.06 3.24 -8.92
C ILE A 4 -9.33 4.71 -9.14
N SER A 5 -9.27 5.48 -8.05
CA SER A 5 -9.37 6.94 -8.09
C SER A 5 -8.05 7.52 -7.61
N THR A 6 -7.49 8.45 -8.37
CA THR A 6 -6.22 9.10 -8.02
C THR A 6 -6.42 10.59 -7.80
N GLY A 7 -5.64 11.15 -6.88
CA GLY A 7 -5.60 12.59 -6.66
C GLY A 7 -5.06 13.35 -7.86
N LYS A 8 -5.26 14.68 -7.87
CA LYS A 8 -4.97 15.54 -9.02
C LYS A 8 -3.50 15.62 -9.42
N ASN A 9 -2.58 15.40 -8.49
CA ASN A 9 -1.14 15.61 -8.70
C ASN A 9 -0.38 14.33 -9.03
N ILE A 10 -1.08 13.30 -9.46
CA ILE A 10 -0.46 12.01 -9.79
C ILE A 10 -0.24 11.94 -11.30
N SER A 11 1.00 11.79 -11.72
CA SER A 11 1.36 11.73 -13.14
C SER A 11 0.86 10.44 -13.80
N LYS A 12 0.78 10.47 -15.14
CA LYS A 12 0.37 9.30 -15.92
C LYS A 12 1.27 8.10 -15.66
N LYS A 13 2.57 8.29 -15.51
CA LYS A 13 3.52 7.20 -15.24
C LYS A 13 3.16 6.46 -13.95
N TYR A 14 2.85 7.19 -12.88
CA TYR A 14 2.40 6.57 -11.63
C TYR A 14 1.02 5.92 -11.78
N LYS A 15 0.10 6.54 -12.51
CA LYS A 15 -1.23 5.94 -12.75
C LYS A 15 -1.12 4.61 -13.49
N ASP A 16 -0.30 4.54 -14.52
CA ASP A 16 -0.06 3.30 -15.29
C ASP A 16 0.58 2.23 -14.40
N TYR A 17 1.54 2.62 -13.57
CA TYR A 17 2.17 1.71 -12.62
C TYR A 17 1.17 1.17 -11.58
N ILE A 18 0.33 2.05 -11.03
CA ILE A 18 -0.74 1.66 -10.10
C ILE A 18 -1.68 0.64 -10.76
N ASP A 19 -2.10 0.92 -12.00
CA ASP A 19 -2.97 0.01 -12.76
C ASP A 19 -2.31 -1.37 -12.94
N ASP A 20 -1.04 -1.41 -13.30
CA ASP A 20 -0.30 -2.66 -13.49
C ASP A 20 -0.19 -3.45 -12.18
N CYS A 21 0.14 -2.79 -11.09
CA CYS A 21 0.21 -3.42 -9.76
C CYS A 21 -1.15 -3.96 -9.33
N VAL A 22 -2.20 -3.17 -9.47
CA VAL A 22 -3.55 -3.58 -9.09
C VAL A 22 -4.02 -4.78 -9.94
N ASN A 23 -3.78 -4.75 -11.24
CA ASN A 23 -4.12 -5.87 -12.11
C ASN A 23 -3.42 -7.16 -11.69
N ALA A 24 -2.15 -7.08 -11.29
CA ALA A 24 -1.41 -8.24 -10.81
C ALA A 24 -1.93 -8.73 -9.45
N LEU A 25 -2.16 -7.81 -8.51
CA LEU A 25 -2.57 -8.15 -7.14
C LEU A 25 -4.02 -8.66 -7.07
N PHE A 26 -4.90 -8.17 -7.94
CA PHE A 26 -6.32 -8.48 -7.92
C PHE A 26 -6.76 -9.40 -9.06
N CYS A 27 -5.83 -10.09 -9.74
CA CYS A 27 -6.14 -10.87 -10.95
C CYS A 27 -7.17 -11.98 -10.72
N SER A 28 -7.27 -12.52 -9.50
CA SER A 28 -8.26 -13.55 -9.14
C SER A 28 -9.37 -13.03 -8.22
N PHE A 29 -9.42 -11.73 -8.01
CA PHE A 29 -10.43 -11.13 -7.15
C PHE A 29 -11.79 -11.09 -7.85
N ILE A 30 -12.83 -11.53 -7.15
CA ILE A 30 -14.21 -11.53 -7.63
C ILE A 30 -15.01 -10.54 -6.82
N GLY A 31 -15.69 -9.60 -7.49
CA GLY A 31 -16.51 -8.60 -6.85
C GLY A 31 -16.04 -7.19 -7.17
N ASN A 32 -16.54 -6.24 -6.40
CA ASN A 32 -16.23 -4.82 -6.58
C ASN A 32 -15.37 -4.32 -5.42
N TYR A 33 -14.41 -3.48 -5.74
CA TYR A 33 -13.54 -2.86 -4.74
C TYR A 33 -13.07 -1.51 -5.23
N ASP A 34 -13.05 -0.51 -4.35
CA ASP A 34 -12.61 0.84 -4.67
C ASP A 34 -11.28 1.12 -3.97
N ILE A 35 -10.32 1.67 -4.72
CA ILE A 35 -9.02 2.08 -4.19
C ILE A 35 -8.83 3.57 -4.50
N HIS A 36 -8.56 4.37 -3.45
CA HIS A 36 -8.29 5.80 -3.59
C HIS A 36 -6.82 6.05 -3.27
N VAL A 37 -6.07 6.62 -4.21
CA VAL A 37 -4.63 6.89 -4.03
C VAL A 37 -4.41 8.40 -4.03
N ASN A 38 -3.75 8.89 -2.98
CA ASN A 38 -3.40 10.29 -2.82
C ASN A 38 -1.90 10.46 -2.59
N PHE A 39 -1.32 11.47 -3.23
CA PHE A 39 0.04 11.91 -2.96
C PHE A 39 -0.01 13.20 -2.17
N ARG A 40 0.77 13.26 -1.10
CA ARG A 40 0.93 14.44 -0.25
C ARG A 40 2.40 14.66 0.04
N LYS A 41 2.78 15.88 0.37
CA LYS A 41 4.14 16.17 0.79
C LYS A 41 4.52 15.33 2.00
N PHE A 42 3.66 15.34 3.02
CA PHE A 42 3.77 14.50 4.22
C PHE A 42 2.40 13.93 4.55
N ILE A 43 2.36 12.73 5.14
CA ILE A 43 1.11 12.03 5.46
C ILE A 43 0.89 11.88 6.97
N ASP A 44 1.85 12.29 7.78
CA ASP A 44 1.76 12.25 9.25
C ASP A 44 2.42 13.50 9.85
N ASP A 45 2.08 13.78 11.11
CA ASP A 45 2.63 14.94 11.82
C ASP A 45 4.14 14.83 12.04
N ASP A 46 4.64 13.61 12.22
CA ASP A 46 6.07 13.34 12.40
C ASP A 46 6.86 13.44 11.10
N ARG A 47 6.20 13.52 9.95
CA ARG A 47 6.80 13.59 8.61
C ARG A 47 7.76 12.43 8.34
N SER A 48 7.49 11.26 8.92
CA SER A 48 8.39 10.10 8.90
C SER A 48 7.89 8.91 8.08
N HIS A 49 6.56 8.80 7.86
CA HIS A 49 5.99 7.69 7.13
C HIS A 49 5.99 7.96 5.63
N ALA A 50 6.44 6.96 4.85
CA ALA A 50 6.46 7.04 3.39
C ALA A 50 5.09 6.73 2.78
N GLY A 51 4.34 5.84 3.39
CA GLY A 51 3.01 5.44 2.91
C GLY A 51 2.14 4.89 4.01
N PHE A 52 0.84 4.83 3.71
CA PHE A 52 -0.15 4.32 4.64
C PHE A 52 -1.36 3.81 3.87
N CYS A 53 -1.97 2.74 4.36
CA CYS A 53 -3.19 2.20 3.78
C CYS A 53 -4.20 1.89 4.88
N LEU A 54 -5.41 2.42 4.73
CA LEU A 54 -6.56 2.08 5.55
C LEU A 54 -7.66 1.53 4.66
N GLY A 55 -8.36 0.52 5.14
CA GLY A 55 -9.44 -0.04 4.33
C GLY A 55 -10.32 -1.03 5.06
N ASP A 56 -11.24 -1.57 4.29
CA ASP A 56 -12.13 -2.66 4.66
C ASP A 56 -12.38 -3.53 3.44
N THR A 57 -13.39 -4.37 3.46
CA THR A 57 -13.70 -5.27 2.33
C THR A 57 -14.40 -4.56 1.16
N GLU A 58 -14.71 -3.27 1.27
CA GLU A 58 -15.37 -2.49 0.22
C GLU A 58 -14.45 -1.46 -0.44
N GLU A 59 -13.57 -0.84 0.33
CA GLU A 59 -12.68 0.19 -0.18
C GLU A 59 -11.40 0.34 0.65
N SER A 60 -10.39 0.93 0.03
CA SER A 60 -9.15 1.35 0.69
C SER A 60 -8.75 2.76 0.28
N VAL A 61 -8.06 3.43 1.18
CA VAL A 61 -7.37 4.69 0.91
C VAL A 61 -5.88 4.48 1.09
N VAL A 62 -5.11 4.82 0.07
CA VAL A 62 -3.65 4.75 0.05
C VAL A 62 -3.10 6.18 0.01
N ASP A 63 -2.38 6.56 1.04
CA ASP A 63 -1.72 7.86 1.12
C ASP A 63 -0.21 7.67 0.98
N ILE A 64 0.41 8.42 0.10
CA ILE A 64 1.83 8.35 -0.21
C ILE A 64 2.48 9.70 0.03
N ALA A 65 3.54 9.73 0.84
CA ALA A 65 4.35 10.92 1.04
C ALA A 65 5.35 11.07 -0.10
N THR A 66 5.47 12.29 -0.63
CA THR A 66 6.47 12.59 -1.66
C THR A 66 7.79 13.07 -1.07
N HIS A 67 7.80 13.48 0.20
CA HIS A 67 8.96 14.05 0.88
C HIS A 67 9.22 13.34 2.19
N HIS A 68 10.46 13.42 2.63
CA HIS A 68 10.89 13.02 3.97
C HIS A 68 11.79 14.11 4.57
N VAL A 69 12.04 14.02 5.87
CA VAL A 69 12.84 15.00 6.60
C VAL A 69 14.05 14.31 7.22
N TYR A 70 15.25 14.86 6.98
CA TYR A 70 16.46 14.41 7.66
C TYR A 70 16.48 14.92 9.11
N GLU A 71 17.34 14.35 9.95
CA GLU A 71 17.51 14.77 11.35
C GLU A 71 17.80 16.27 11.50
N CYS A 72 18.48 16.86 10.51
CA CYS A 72 18.76 18.31 10.48
C CYS A 72 17.55 19.18 10.13
N GLY A 73 16.39 18.57 9.81
CA GLY A 73 15.16 19.26 9.44
C GLY A 73 15.04 19.58 7.95
N GLU A 74 16.01 19.17 7.12
CA GLU A 74 15.93 19.38 5.67
C GLU A 74 14.89 18.47 5.03
N GLU A 75 13.98 19.07 4.24
CA GLU A 75 12.98 18.35 3.48
C GLU A 75 13.57 17.88 2.15
N THR A 76 13.38 16.61 1.81
CA THR A 76 13.92 16.01 0.60
C THR A 76 12.84 15.18 -0.08
N LEU A 77 12.79 15.23 -1.42
CA LEU A 77 11.93 14.37 -2.22
C LEU A 77 12.42 12.92 -2.14
N TYR A 78 11.48 12.01 -1.99
CA TYR A 78 11.76 10.61 -2.31
C TYR A 78 12.05 10.48 -3.80
N THR A 79 12.92 9.56 -4.17
CA THR A 79 13.14 9.24 -5.58
C THR A 79 11.91 8.57 -6.19
N PRO A 80 11.70 8.67 -7.51
CA PRO A 80 10.57 7.99 -8.14
C PRO A 80 10.50 6.49 -7.85
N VAL A 81 11.63 5.79 -7.82
CA VAL A 81 11.65 4.35 -7.51
C VAL A 81 11.27 4.07 -6.05
N GLU A 82 11.64 4.94 -5.12
CA GLU A 82 11.23 4.83 -3.72
C GLU A 82 9.71 5.00 -3.59
N ILE A 83 9.14 5.99 -4.30
CA ILE A 83 7.68 6.21 -4.33
C ILE A 83 6.99 5.00 -4.95
N ALA A 84 7.50 4.46 -6.05
CA ALA A 84 6.95 3.27 -6.70
C ALA A 84 6.94 2.06 -5.76
N ARG A 85 8.03 1.85 -5.04
CA ARG A 85 8.13 0.74 -4.07
C ARG A 85 7.12 0.91 -2.93
N THR A 86 6.97 2.11 -2.41
CA THR A 86 5.99 2.42 -1.36
C THR A 86 4.57 2.22 -1.86
N LEU A 87 4.25 2.66 -3.09
CA LEU A 87 2.96 2.41 -3.72
C LEU A 87 2.65 0.91 -3.78
N ALA A 88 3.59 0.11 -4.25
CA ALA A 88 3.41 -1.34 -4.33
C ALA A 88 3.12 -1.94 -2.95
N HIS A 89 3.89 -1.53 -1.93
CA HIS A 89 3.71 -1.99 -0.55
C HIS A 89 2.30 -1.70 -0.04
N GLU A 90 1.83 -0.46 -0.20
CA GLU A 90 0.50 -0.07 0.29
C GLU A 90 -0.63 -0.71 -0.53
N LEU A 91 -0.43 -0.94 -1.82
CA LEU A 91 -1.41 -1.65 -2.64
C LEU A 91 -1.55 -3.13 -2.24
N VAL A 92 -0.49 -3.75 -1.74
CA VAL A 92 -0.59 -5.10 -1.16
C VAL A 92 -1.52 -5.08 0.05
N HIS A 93 -1.43 -4.05 0.92
CA HIS A 93 -2.35 -3.90 2.04
C HIS A 93 -3.80 -3.70 1.55
N ALA A 94 -4.01 -2.94 0.47
CA ALA A 94 -5.33 -2.79 -0.13
C ALA A 94 -5.91 -4.17 -0.53
N LYS A 95 -5.09 -5.02 -1.15
CA LYS A 95 -5.48 -6.39 -1.48
C LYS A 95 -5.84 -7.19 -0.22
N GLN A 96 -5.07 -7.05 0.83
CA GLN A 96 -5.30 -7.77 2.09
C GLN A 96 -6.62 -7.34 2.72
N PHE A 97 -6.93 -6.05 2.74
CA PHE A 97 -8.23 -5.55 3.19
C PHE A 97 -9.36 -6.08 2.33
N ALA A 98 -9.23 -5.99 1.01
CA ALA A 98 -10.26 -6.43 0.06
C ALA A 98 -10.63 -7.90 0.26
N ARG A 99 -9.65 -8.75 0.55
CA ARG A 99 -9.84 -10.18 0.77
C ARG A 99 -10.23 -10.54 2.20
N GLY A 100 -10.36 -9.54 3.09
CA GLY A 100 -10.68 -9.77 4.50
C GLY A 100 -9.56 -10.46 5.28
N GLN A 101 -8.32 -10.43 4.76
CA GLN A 101 -7.17 -11.05 5.42
C GLN A 101 -6.74 -10.27 6.65
N ILE A 102 -6.92 -8.96 6.63
CA ILE A 102 -6.68 -8.04 7.75
C ILE A 102 -7.88 -7.11 7.92
N ASN A 103 -8.00 -6.52 9.11
CA ASN A 103 -8.96 -5.45 9.37
C ASN A 103 -8.37 -4.48 10.41
N LEU A 104 -9.10 -3.40 10.69
CA LEU A 104 -8.63 -2.35 11.62
C LEU A 104 -9.00 -2.63 13.09
N VAL A 105 -9.68 -3.76 13.37
CA VAL A 105 -10.26 -4.05 14.69
C VAL A 105 -9.40 -5.00 15.50
N ASP A 106 -8.78 -5.99 14.85
CA ASP A 106 -8.02 -7.03 15.55
C ASP A 106 -6.64 -7.26 14.90
N HIS A 107 -5.83 -8.08 15.54
CA HIS A 107 -4.48 -8.46 15.08
C HIS A 107 -4.48 -9.89 14.54
N VAL A 108 -5.49 -10.25 13.76
CA VAL A 108 -5.65 -11.60 13.22
C VAL A 108 -5.37 -11.60 11.72
N TRP A 109 -4.50 -12.52 11.30
CA TRP A 109 -4.25 -12.81 9.88
C TRP A 109 -5.18 -13.94 9.44
N ARG A 110 -5.90 -13.70 8.35
CA ARG A 110 -6.82 -14.67 7.77
C ARG A 110 -6.35 -15.09 6.39
N HIS A 111 -6.07 -16.38 6.22
CA HIS A 111 -5.64 -16.90 4.94
C HIS A 111 -6.48 -18.15 4.61
N GLY A 112 -7.45 -18.00 3.71
CA GLY A 112 -8.46 -19.01 3.47
C GLY A 112 -9.29 -19.23 4.73
N GLU A 113 -9.37 -20.45 5.21
CA GLU A 113 -10.07 -20.82 6.44
C GLU A 113 -9.19 -20.72 7.69
N GLU A 114 -7.87 -20.53 7.49
CA GLU A 114 -6.92 -20.44 8.60
C GLU A 114 -6.90 -19.02 9.19
N THR A 115 -6.79 -18.96 10.51
CA THR A 115 -6.63 -17.72 11.24
C THR A 115 -5.43 -17.81 12.17
N THR A 116 -4.66 -16.73 12.27
CA THR A 116 -3.49 -16.64 13.13
C THR A 116 -3.56 -15.37 13.96
N ASP A 117 -3.55 -15.52 15.28
CA ASP A 117 -3.48 -14.37 16.20
C ASP A 117 -2.05 -13.85 16.21
N CYS A 118 -1.87 -12.62 15.78
CA CYS A 118 -0.56 -11.96 15.67
C CYS A 118 -0.33 -10.93 16.78
N THR A 119 -1.15 -10.95 17.83
CA THR A 119 -0.98 -10.04 18.98
C THR A 119 0.41 -10.22 19.58
N GLY A 120 1.13 -9.11 19.76
CA GLY A 120 2.46 -9.11 20.36
C GLY A 120 3.61 -9.37 19.40
N LEU A 121 3.34 -9.67 18.11
CA LEU A 121 4.40 -9.77 17.12
C LEU A 121 4.98 -8.39 16.80
N GLU A 122 6.27 -8.34 16.53
CA GLU A 122 6.91 -7.13 16.00
C GLU A 122 6.29 -6.79 14.64
N TYR A 123 6.16 -5.50 14.36
CA TYR A 123 5.53 -4.99 13.14
C TYR A 123 6.05 -5.69 11.88
N ALA A 124 7.37 -5.73 11.69
CA ALA A 124 7.98 -6.31 10.50
C ALA A 124 7.83 -7.84 10.39
N LYS A 125 7.39 -8.51 11.46
CA LYS A 125 7.20 -9.97 11.49
C LYS A 125 5.75 -10.39 11.31
N THR A 126 4.82 -9.44 11.24
CA THR A 126 3.41 -9.76 10.97
C THR A 126 3.28 -10.32 9.54
N PRO A 127 2.39 -11.31 9.32
CA PRO A 127 2.23 -11.89 7.98
C PRO A 127 1.91 -10.86 6.89
N TRP A 128 1.11 -9.85 7.22
CA TRP A 128 0.73 -8.82 6.26
C TRP A 128 1.90 -7.92 5.86
N GLU A 129 2.84 -7.64 6.77
CA GLU A 129 4.05 -6.89 6.42
C GLU A 129 5.06 -7.77 5.67
N VAL A 130 5.22 -9.02 6.07
CA VAL A 130 6.09 -9.97 5.35
C VAL A 130 5.66 -10.09 3.90
N GLU A 131 4.36 -10.25 3.64
CA GLU A 131 3.82 -10.31 2.28
C GLU A 131 4.05 -8.99 1.54
N ALA A 132 3.77 -7.84 2.18
CA ALA A 132 3.93 -6.53 1.54
C ALA A 132 5.39 -6.25 1.17
N TYR A 133 6.34 -6.56 2.04
CA TYR A 133 7.77 -6.40 1.74
C TYR A 133 8.24 -7.31 0.61
N ALA A 134 7.74 -8.55 0.57
CA ALA A 134 8.08 -9.48 -0.50
C ALA A 134 7.57 -9.00 -1.86
N TYR A 135 6.33 -8.54 -1.93
CA TYR A 135 5.72 -8.11 -3.19
C TYR A 135 6.20 -6.73 -3.65
N GLU A 136 6.59 -5.83 -2.76
CA GLU A 136 7.02 -4.50 -3.18
C GLU A 136 8.21 -4.54 -4.14
N ASP A 137 9.18 -5.40 -3.87
CA ASP A 137 10.34 -5.57 -4.75
C ASP A 137 9.95 -6.24 -6.08
N ILE A 138 9.12 -7.27 -6.03
CA ILE A 138 8.67 -7.99 -7.22
C ILE A 138 7.90 -7.05 -8.16
N LEU A 139 6.94 -6.30 -7.62
CA LEU A 139 6.12 -5.39 -8.43
C LEU A 139 6.93 -4.23 -8.99
N THR A 140 7.86 -3.70 -8.21
CA THR A 140 8.74 -2.62 -8.66
C THR A 140 9.63 -3.11 -9.80
N ASP A 141 10.23 -4.28 -9.67
CA ASP A 141 11.09 -4.85 -10.71
C ASP A 141 10.30 -5.17 -11.99
N LEU A 142 9.05 -5.61 -11.88
CA LEU A 142 8.24 -5.97 -13.04
C LEU A 142 7.68 -4.76 -13.78
N PHE A 143 7.25 -3.73 -13.07
CA PHE A 143 6.39 -2.69 -13.66
C PHE A 143 6.96 -1.27 -13.61
N TRP A 144 7.95 -1.00 -12.80
CA TRP A 144 8.56 0.33 -12.75
C TRP A 144 9.82 0.39 -13.59
N ASP A 145 9.84 1.35 -14.49
CA ASP A 145 11.01 1.62 -15.36
C ASP A 145 11.79 2.84 -14.89
#